data_caeb6357a8dddf7355ee4697768abd7e
#
_entry.id   caeb6357a8dddf7355ee4697768abd7e
#
_cell.length_a   1.000
_cell.length_b   1.000
_cell.length_c   1.000
_cell.angle_alpha   90.00
_cell.angle_beta   90.00
_cell.angle_gamma   90.00
#
_symmetry.space_group_name_H-M   'P 1'
#
loop_
_entity.id
_entity.type
_entity.pdbx_description
1 polymer ?
#
loop_
_entity_poly.entity_id
_entity_poly.type
_entity_poly.pdbx_seq_one_letter_code
_entity_poly.pdbx_strand_id
1 'polypeptide(L)'
;MNSLINLALIGASGVVDDQSPNYAFNTMIYNEDEIRRIAKIAFESAQKRKGRLCSVEKANVLEVSKFWRSIVTEMSKEYPDVELSHQLADNAAMQLVLNPNQFDVIVASNLFGDILSDIAATLTGSIGMLPSASLDSSFKGMYEPCHGSAPDIANQDLANPLAMIGSLSMALRYSLDEETVANKIDTAIKKFIEQGFRTKDIATDENYLKTSEVAEKIIEILENE
;
A
#
# COMPACT_ATOMS: atom_id res chain seq x y z
N MET A 1 0.52 -1.61 6.78
CA MET A 1 0.63 -0.48 5.83
C MET A 1 0.01 -0.96 4.54
N ASN A 2 -1.25 -0.67 4.29
CA ASN A 2 -1.96 -1.43 3.27
C ASN A 2 -3.02 -0.64 2.57
N SER A 3 -3.11 -0.94 1.34
CA SER A 3 -4.08 -0.62 0.30
C SER A 3 -3.99 0.78 -0.26
N LEU A 4 -3.18 0.87 -1.29
CA LEU A 4 -3.36 1.85 -2.33
C LEU A 4 -4.44 1.31 -3.27
N ILE A 5 -5.62 1.89 -3.20
CA ILE A 5 -6.67 1.61 -4.19
C ILE A 5 -6.33 2.46 -5.41
N ASN A 6 -5.86 1.81 -6.46
CA ASN A 6 -5.59 2.45 -7.74
C ASN A 6 -6.89 2.81 -8.43
N LEU A 7 -7.15 4.11 -8.56
CA LEU A 7 -8.20 4.61 -9.42
C LEU A 7 -7.60 4.95 -10.78
N ALA A 8 -8.04 4.25 -11.82
CA ALA A 8 -7.57 4.50 -13.18
C ALA A 8 -7.87 5.92 -13.61
N LEU A 9 -6.84 6.64 -13.98
CA LEU A 9 -6.92 7.98 -14.56
C LEU A 9 -7.28 7.89 -16.04
N ILE A 10 -8.41 8.48 -16.43
CA ILE A 10 -8.66 8.82 -17.83
C ILE A 10 -8.29 10.29 -17.99
N GLY A 11 -7.04 10.54 -18.33
CA GLY A 11 -6.55 11.89 -18.64
C GLY A 11 -6.08 12.02 -20.08
N ALA A 12 -6.11 13.22 -20.64
CA ALA A 12 -5.48 13.49 -21.91
C ALA A 12 -3.94 13.42 -21.74
N SER A 13 -3.29 12.66 -22.59
CA SER A 13 -1.82 12.58 -22.65
C SER A 13 -1.37 12.57 -24.10
N GLY A 14 -0.18 13.04 -24.37
CA GLY A 14 0.36 13.03 -25.72
C GLY A 14 1.79 13.55 -25.82
N VAL A 15 2.38 13.26 -26.97
CA VAL A 15 3.60 13.89 -27.45
C VAL A 15 3.24 14.68 -28.71
N VAL A 16 3.62 15.94 -28.76
CA VAL A 16 3.43 16.79 -29.91
C VAL A 16 4.80 17.00 -30.55
N ASP A 17 4.98 16.43 -31.73
CA ASP A 17 6.25 16.43 -32.49
C ASP A 17 6.20 17.25 -33.78
N ASP A 18 5.04 17.87 -34.07
CA ASP A 18 4.84 18.75 -35.25
C ASP A 18 5.25 20.22 -34.99
N GLN A 19 5.67 20.52 -33.76
CA GLN A 19 6.13 21.84 -33.33
C GLN A 19 7.58 21.78 -32.83
N SER A 20 8.30 22.89 -32.98
CA SER A 20 9.67 22.99 -32.47
C SER A 20 9.74 24.06 -31.38
N PRO A 21 10.15 23.70 -30.16
CA PRO A 21 10.55 22.36 -29.70
C PRO A 21 9.37 21.40 -29.49
N ASN A 22 9.60 20.10 -29.65
CA ASN A 22 8.62 19.06 -29.34
C ASN A 22 8.28 19.07 -27.83
N TYR A 23 7.04 18.76 -27.48
CA TYR A 23 6.64 18.69 -26.08
C TYR A 23 5.71 17.49 -25.81
N ALA A 24 5.69 17.05 -24.55
CA ALA A 24 4.79 16.02 -24.06
C ALA A 24 3.97 16.54 -22.88
N PHE A 25 2.75 16.05 -22.70
CA PHE A 25 1.88 16.40 -21.58
C PHE A 25 1.07 15.22 -21.08
N ASN A 26 0.73 15.23 -19.80
CA ASN A 26 -0.25 14.35 -19.17
C ASN A 26 -1.17 15.18 -18.30
N THR A 27 -2.45 14.85 -18.30
CA THR A 27 -3.45 15.52 -17.45
C THR A 27 -3.77 14.67 -16.24
N MET A 28 -3.62 15.25 -15.05
CA MET A 28 -4.09 14.65 -13.79
C MET A 28 -5.49 15.21 -13.48
N ILE A 29 -6.48 14.33 -13.39
CA ILE A 29 -7.88 14.70 -13.12
C ILE A 29 -8.42 13.81 -12.00
N TYR A 30 -9.11 14.43 -11.04
CA TYR A 30 -9.93 13.77 -10.04
C TYR A 30 -11.23 14.56 -9.87
N ASN A 31 -12.36 13.86 -9.84
CA ASN A 31 -13.62 14.45 -9.47
C ASN A 31 -13.92 14.26 -7.97
N GLU A 32 -14.93 14.93 -7.48
CA GLU A 32 -15.30 14.90 -6.06
C GLU A 32 -15.67 13.51 -5.57
N ASP A 33 -16.48 12.76 -6.36
CA ASP A 33 -16.94 11.42 -5.96
C ASP A 33 -15.77 10.42 -5.83
N GLU A 34 -14.77 10.53 -6.70
CA GLU A 34 -13.56 9.71 -6.64
C GLU A 34 -12.77 9.99 -5.37
N ILE A 35 -12.59 11.25 -5.02
CA ILE A 35 -11.87 11.66 -3.81
C ILE A 35 -12.66 11.22 -2.56
N ARG A 36 -13.97 11.47 -2.51
CA ARG A 36 -14.81 11.07 -1.38
C ARG A 36 -14.79 9.56 -1.16
N ARG A 37 -14.86 8.78 -2.24
CA ARG A 37 -14.83 7.31 -2.14
C ARG A 37 -13.55 6.79 -1.49
N ILE A 38 -12.39 7.25 -1.91
CA ILE A 38 -11.12 6.78 -1.33
C ILE A 38 -10.88 7.37 0.06
N ALA A 39 -11.25 8.62 0.29
CA ALA A 39 -11.12 9.25 1.60
C ALA A 39 -12.00 8.56 2.65
N LYS A 40 -13.23 8.16 2.31
CA LYS A 40 -14.10 7.36 3.18
C LYS A 40 -13.39 6.09 3.65
N ILE A 41 -12.84 5.31 2.73
CA ILE A 41 -12.12 4.08 3.06
C ILE A 41 -10.90 4.37 3.96
N ALA A 42 -10.20 5.48 3.71
CA ALA A 42 -9.04 5.87 4.51
C ALA A 42 -9.45 6.27 5.94
N PHE A 43 -10.53 7.03 6.13
CA PHE A 43 -11.06 7.38 7.44
C PHE A 43 -11.54 6.14 8.20
N GLU A 44 -12.35 5.27 7.57
CA GLU A 44 -12.83 4.03 8.18
C GLU A 44 -11.67 3.07 8.53
N SER A 45 -10.61 3.07 7.73
CA SER A 45 -9.39 2.32 8.04
C SER A 45 -8.65 2.90 9.25
N ALA A 46 -8.58 4.22 9.37
CA ALA A 46 -7.96 4.88 10.52
C ALA A 46 -8.74 4.60 11.82
N GLN A 47 -10.08 4.63 11.77
CA GLN A 47 -10.94 4.27 12.91
C GLN A 47 -10.67 2.87 13.46
N LYS A 48 -10.41 1.91 12.57
CA LYS A 48 -10.08 0.51 12.92
C LYS A 48 -8.64 0.34 13.43
N ARG A 49 -7.83 1.40 13.40
CA ARG A 49 -6.41 1.39 13.77
C ARG A 49 -6.13 2.38 14.90
N LYS A 50 -5.15 3.27 14.70
CA LYS A 50 -4.71 4.23 15.75
C LYS A 50 -5.42 5.59 15.68
N GLY A 51 -6.41 5.74 14.80
CA GLY A 51 -7.18 6.97 14.64
C GLY A 51 -6.41 8.11 13.99
N ARG A 52 -5.37 7.85 13.19
CA ARG A 52 -4.57 8.90 12.52
C ARG A 52 -4.57 8.70 11.02
N LEU A 53 -4.97 9.74 10.29
CA LEU A 53 -4.98 9.78 8.83
C LEU A 53 -4.06 10.91 8.34
N CYS A 54 -3.12 10.59 7.47
CA CYS A 54 -2.30 11.56 6.74
C CYS A 54 -2.74 11.61 5.27
N SER A 55 -3.30 12.72 4.84
CA SER A 55 -3.59 12.99 3.43
C SER A 55 -2.37 13.61 2.76
N VAL A 56 -1.83 12.89 1.77
CA VAL A 56 -0.62 13.32 1.06
C VAL A 56 -0.98 13.80 -0.34
N GLU A 57 -0.52 15.00 -0.67
CA GLU A 57 -0.82 15.70 -1.91
C GLU A 57 0.26 16.74 -2.27
N LYS A 58 0.07 17.53 -3.31
CA LYS A 58 1.01 18.58 -3.76
C LYS A 58 0.29 19.91 -3.98
N ALA A 59 -0.50 20.35 -2.99
CA ALA A 59 -1.36 21.54 -3.08
C ALA A 59 -0.60 22.86 -3.27
N ASN A 60 0.69 22.89 -2.96
CA ASN A 60 1.53 24.07 -3.22
C ASN A 60 1.83 24.27 -4.71
N VAL A 61 1.57 23.29 -5.58
CA VAL A 61 1.86 23.32 -7.02
C VAL A 61 0.64 23.00 -7.87
N LEU A 62 -0.18 22.01 -7.49
CA LEU A 62 -1.23 21.43 -8.31
C LEU A 62 -2.63 21.86 -7.82
N GLU A 63 -3.45 22.39 -8.74
CA GLU A 63 -4.86 22.73 -8.44
C GLU A 63 -5.68 21.49 -8.08
N VAL A 64 -5.45 20.36 -8.75
CA VAL A 64 -6.10 19.08 -8.41
C VAL A 64 -5.78 18.63 -6.99
N SER A 65 -4.59 18.91 -6.49
CA SER A 65 -4.22 18.62 -5.10
C SER A 65 -4.83 19.58 -4.09
N LYS A 66 -5.04 20.85 -4.45
CA LYS A 66 -5.82 21.78 -3.62
C LYS A 66 -7.26 21.33 -3.48
N PHE A 67 -7.86 20.89 -4.59
CA PHE A 67 -9.20 20.34 -4.61
C PHE A 67 -9.30 19.05 -3.76
N TRP A 68 -8.34 18.13 -3.92
CA TRP A 68 -8.20 16.93 -3.06
C TRP A 68 -8.19 17.28 -1.58
N ARG A 69 -7.29 18.20 -1.18
CA ARG A 69 -7.15 18.64 0.22
C ARG A 69 -8.45 19.23 0.76
N SER A 70 -9.17 20.04 -0.02
CA SER A 70 -10.42 20.65 0.41
C SER A 70 -11.50 19.61 0.70
N ILE A 71 -11.67 18.60 -0.16
CA ILE A 71 -12.63 17.50 0.01
C ILE A 71 -12.28 16.64 1.23
N VAL A 72 -11.03 16.22 1.37
CA VAL A 72 -10.61 15.40 2.51
C VAL A 72 -10.77 16.15 3.83
N THR A 73 -10.47 17.46 3.84
CA THR A 73 -10.69 18.31 5.02
C THR A 73 -12.18 18.49 5.34
N GLU A 74 -13.03 18.58 4.34
CA GLU A 74 -14.48 18.64 4.57
C GLU A 74 -14.99 17.35 5.20
N MET A 75 -14.59 16.20 4.65
CA MET A 75 -14.99 14.89 5.13
C MET A 75 -14.52 14.59 6.56
N SER A 76 -13.40 15.16 7.02
CA SER A 76 -12.92 14.94 8.39
C SER A 76 -13.93 15.32 9.47
N LYS A 77 -14.88 16.21 9.15
CA LYS A 77 -15.96 16.60 10.07
C LYS A 77 -16.94 15.46 10.39
N GLU A 78 -17.01 14.47 9.48
CA GLU A 78 -17.82 13.26 9.66
C GLU A 78 -17.13 12.20 10.50
N TYR A 79 -15.81 12.35 10.75
CA TYR A 79 -14.94 11.41 11.46
C TYR A 79 -14.20 12.10 12.62
N PRO A 80 -14.91 12.61 13.64
CA PRO A 80 -14.31 13.41 14.70
C PRO A 80 -13.33 12.65 15.61
N ASP A 81 -13.34 11.33 15.54
CA ASP A 81 -12.45 10.41 16.23
C ASP A 81 -11.15 10.10 15.46
N VAL A 82 -10.98 10.66 14.25
CA VAL A 82 -9.78 10.50 13.44
C VAL A 82 -9.01 11.82 13.35
N GLU A 83 -7.77 11.80 13.80
CA GLU A 83 -6.85 12.92 13.64
C GLU A 83 -6.37 13.02 12.18
N LEU A 84 -6.85 14.03 11.45
CA LEU A 84 -6.42 14.32 10.08
C LEU A 84 -5.21 15.25 10.07
N SER A 85 -4.19 14.86 9.33
CA SER A 85 -3.05 15.70 8.95
C SER A 85 -2.88 15.76 7.44
N HIS A 86 -2.21 16.80 6.95
CA HIS A 86 -1.85 16.94 5.55
C HIS A 86 -0.34 17.10 5.39
N GLN A 87 0.23 16.39 4.44
CA GLN A 87 1.64 16.55 4.09
C GLN A 87 1.82 16.69 2.58
N LEU A 88 2.79 17.50 2.17
CA LEU A 88 3.25 17.54 0.78
C LEU A 88 4.00 16.24 0.46
N ALA A 89 3.84 15.72 -0.75
CA ALA A 89 4.34 14.41 -1.15
C ALA A 89 5.87 14.27 -0.97
N ASP A 90 6.64 15.32 -1.25
CA ASP A 90 8.09 15.35 -1.03
C ASP A 90 8.45 15.28 0.46
N ASN A 91 7.72 15.98 1.33
CA ASN A 91 7.93 15.89 2.77
C ASN A 91 7.50 14.50 3.29
N ALA A 92 6.37 13.96 2.84
CA ALA A 92 5.92 12.62 3.23
C ALA A 92 6.95 11.55 2.87
N ALA A 93 7.57 11.65 1.69
CA ALA A 93 8.65 10.76 1.26
C ALA A 93 9.86 10.80 2.22
N MET A 94 10.29 12.00 2.61
CA MET A 94 11.36 12.16 3.60
C MET A 94 10.96 11.61 4.98
N GLN A 95 9.75 11.90 5.42
CA GLN A 95 9.25 11.47 6.73
C GLN A 95 9.04 9.97 6.84
N LEU A 96 8.70 9.28 5.74
CA LEU A 96 8.67 7.82 5.70
C LEU A 96 10.04 7.22 6.04
N VAL A 97 11.12 7.81 5.57
CA VAL A 97 12.49 7.35 5.88
C VAL A 97 12.93 7.76 7.29
N LEU A 98 12.66 9.00 7.69
CA LEU A 98 13.18 9.55 8.95
C LEU A 98 12.38 9.11 10.18
N ASN A 99 11.06 9.07 10.07
CA ASN A 99 10.15 8.77 11.19
C ASN A 99 8.88 8.06 10.70
N PRO A 100 8.97 6.81 10.20
CA PRO A 100 7.82 6.07 9.65
C PRO A 100 6.71 5.83 10.68
N ASN A 101 7.03 5.77 11.98
CA ASN A 101 6.08 5.49 13.05
C ASN A 101 5.06 6.63 13.29
N GLN A 102 5.26 7.81 12.73
CA GLN A 102 4.28 8.87 12.78
C GLN A 102 3.04 8.57 11.96
N PHE A 103 3.18 7.75 10.91
CA PHE A 103 2.08 7.37 10.04
C PHE A 103 1.33 6.15 10.58
N ASP A 104 0.01 6.19 10.44
CA ASP A 104 -0.89 5.06 10.68
C ASP A 104 -1.60 4.67 9.39
N VAL A 105 -2.38 5.59 8.83
CA VAL A 105 -2.99 5.47 7.50
C VAL A 105 -2.55 6.66 6.65
N ILE A 106 -2.16 6.40 5.41
CA ILE A 106 -1.85 7.43 4.41
C ILE A 106 -2.87 7.29 3.29
N VAL A 107 -3.49 8.41 2.88
CA VAL A 107 -4.27 8.51 1.65
C VAL A 107 -3.57 9.45 0.68
N ALA A 108 -3.45 9.01 -0.57
CA ALA A 108 -2.79 9.78 -1.62
C ALA A 108 -3.45 9.49 -2.98
N SER A 109 -3.28 10.40 -3.94
CA SER A 109 -3.63 10.14 -5.34
C SER A 109 -2.74 9.05 -5.93
N ASN A 110 -3.15 8.45 -7.05
CA ASN A 110 -2.47 7.33 -7.69
C ASN A 110 -0.96 7.55 -7.83
N LEU A 111 -0.52 8.62 -8.48
CA LEU A 111 0.90 8.89 -8.74
C LEU A 111 1.72 9.02 -7.45
N PHE A 112 1.22 9.79 -6.48
CA PHE A 112 1.93 9.96 -5.21
C PHE A 112 1.89 8.70 -4.36
N GLY A 113 0.78 7.99 -4.39
CA GLY A 113 0.61 6.73 -3.71
C GLY A 113 1.59 5.65 -4.19
N ASP A 114 1.77 5.51 -5.50
CA ASP A 114 2.71 4.60 -6.14
C ASP A 114 4.15 4.87 -5.65
N ILE A 115 4.62 6.11 -5.78
CA ILE A 115 5.97 6.48 -5.32
C ILE A 115 6.15 6.26 -3.81
N LEU A 116 5.17 6.65 -3.00
CA LEU A 116 5.26 6.55 -1.55
C LEU A 116 5.20 5.10 -1.05
N SER A 117 4.45 4.22 -1.74
CA SER A 117 4.40 2.80 -1.38
C SER A 117 5.73 2.10 -1.64
N ASP A 118 6.41 2.43 -2.73
CA ASP A 118 7.73 1.87 -3.02
C ASP A 118 8.78 2.33 -1.99
N ILE A 119 8.76 3.61 -1.61
CA ILE A 119 9.60 4.10 -0.51
C ILE A 119 9.27 3.36 0.79
N ALA A 120 7.99 3.20 1.10
CA ALA A 120 7.54 2.51 2.30
C ALA A 120 7.89 1.01 2.28
N ALA A 121 7.99 0.37 1.12
CA ALA A 121 8.45 -1.00 0.96
C ALA A 121 9.86 -1.20 1.52
N THR A 122 10.73 -0.23 1.35
CA THR A 122 12.10 -0.30 1.86
C THR A 122 12.18 -0.40 3.38
N LEU A 123 11.14 0.07 4.12
CA LEU A 123 11.09 -0.02 5.58
C LEU A 123 10.97 -1.44 6.11
N THR A 124 10.43 -2.35 5.31
CA THR A 124 10.31 -3.78 5.65
C THR A 124 11.52 -4.59 5.19
N GLY A 125 12.44 -3.97 4.48
CA GLY A 125 13.64 -4.58 3.93
C GLY A 125 13.45 -5.24 2.57
N SER A 126 12.21 -5.47 2.12
CA SER A 126 11.91 -6.07 0.82
C SER A 126 10.49 -5.76 0.36
N ILE A 127 10.32 -5.54 -0.94
CA ILE A 127 9.01 -5.47 -1.59
C ILE A 127 8.23 -6.80 -1.49
N GLY A 128 8.93 -7.94 -1.31
CA GLY A 128 8.35 -9.25 -1.05
C GLY A 128 7.62 -9.38 0.29
N MET A 129 7.60 -8.33 1.10
CA MET A 129 6.87 -8.24 2.36
C MET A 129 5.54 -7.49 2.24
N LEU A 130 5.23 -6.88 1.09
CA LEU A 130 4.08 -5.99 0.93
C LEU A 130 2.93 -6.63 0.18
N PRO A 131 1.84 -7.00 0.88
CA PRO A 131 0.58 -7.36 0.25
C PRO A 131 -0.13 -6.12 -0.29
N SER A 132 -0.96 -6.30 -1.31
CA SER A 132 -1.85 -5.25 -1.81
C SER A 132 -3.23 -5.77 -2.17
N ALA A 133 -4.17 -4.85 -2.33
CA ALA A 133 -5.53 -5.12 -2.77
C ALA A 133 -6.05 -3.97 -3.63
N SER A 134 -6.70 -4.31 -4.74
CA SER A 134 -7.48 -3.40 -5.58
C SER A 134 -8.95 -3.77 -5.44
N LEU A 135 -9.74 -2.92 -4.80
CA LEU A 135 -11.11 -3.23 -4.39
C LEU A 135 -12.14 -2.33 -5.09
N ASP A 136 -13.29 -2.90 -5.43
CA ASP A 136 -14.47 -2.14 -5.80
C ASP A 136 -15.27 -1.67 -4.57
N SER A 137 -16.39 -0.96 -4.80
CA SER A 137 -17.25 -0.45 -3.73
C SER A 137 -17.99 -1.55 -2.93
N SER A 138 -17.99 -2.80 -3.41
CA SER A 138 -18.56 -3.97 -2.74
C SER A 138 -17.50 -4.85 -2.05
N PHE A 139 -16.27 -4.36 -1.97
CA PHE A 139 -15.11 -5.09 -1.45
C PHE A 139 -14.74 -6.36 -2.24
N LYS A 140 -15.23 -6.50 -3.48
CA LYS A 140 -14.67 -7.47 -4.43
C LYS A 140 -13.38 -6.90 -5.01
N GLY A 141 -12.36 -7.74 -5.17
CA GLY A 141 -11.12 -7.23 -5.67
C GLY A 141 -10.08 -8.26 -6.05
N MET A 142 -8.98 -7.74 -6.52
CA MET A 142 -7.75 -8.47 -6.79
C MET A 142 -6.82 -8.27 -5.60
N TYR A 143 -6.29 -9.37 -5.13
CA TYR A 143 -5.34 -9.42 -4.01
C TYR A 143 -4.03 -9.99 -4.51
N GLU A 144 -2.98 -9.20 -4.49
CA GLU A 144 -1.69 -9.56 -5.03
C GLU A 144 -0.55 -8.88 -4.27
N PRO A 145 0.68 -9.38 -4.32
CA PRO A 145 1.84 -8.61 -3.88
C PRO A 145 1.99 -7.29 -4.64
N CYS A 146 2.62 -6.30 -4.02
CA CYS A 146 2.98 -5.06 -4.73
C CYS A 146 4.05 -5.27 -5.80
N HIS A 147 4.91 -6.29 -5.63
CA HIS A 147 6.00 -6.57 -6.55
C HIS A 147 5.52 -7.21 -7.86
N GLY A 148 6.32 -7.05 -8.93
CA GLY A 148 6.12 -7.70 -10.23
C GLY A 148 6.54 -9.18 -10.22
N SER A 149 6.66 -9.77 -11.42
CA SER A 149 6.90 -11.20 -11.63
C SER A 149 8.33 -11.67 -11.42
N ALA A 150 9.32 -10.76 -11.28
CA ALA A 150 10.74 -11.04 -11.07
C ALA A 150 11.29 -12.19 -11.94
N PRO A 151 11.29 -12.06 -13.28
CA PRO A 151 11.63 -13.15 -14.19
C PRO A 151 13.07 -13.66 -14.04
N ASP A 152 13.96 -12.85 -13.50
CA ASP A 152 15.35 -13.15 -13.23
C ASP A 152 15.55 -14.20 -12.13
N ILE A 153 14.61 -14.37 -11.21
CA ILE A 153 14.65 -15.41 -10.16
C ILE A 153 13.60 -16.51 -10.38
N ALA A 154 12.90 -16.51 -11.52
CA ALA A 154 11.88 -17.51 -11.82
C ALA A 154 12.48 -18.94 -11.78
N ASN A 155 11.73 -19.88 -11.19
CA ASN A 155 12.12 -21.29 -11.03
C ASN A 155 13.37 -21.55 -10.16
N GLN A 156 13.84 -20.56 -9.39
CA GLN A 156 15.01 -20.71 -8.52
C GLN A 156 14.65 -21.00 -7.05
N ASP A 157 13.35 -21.02 -6.71
CA ASP A 157 12.85 -21.19 -5.33
C ASP A 157 13.41 -20.15 -4.34
N LEU A 158 13.55 -18.89 -4.81
CA LEU A 158 14.17 -17.79 -4.06
C LEU A 158 13.22 -16.65 -3.70
N ALA A 159 12.08 -16.56 -4.38
CA ALA A 159 11.11 -15.48 -4.14
C ALA A 159 10.56 -15.53 -2.71
N ASN A 160 10.42 -14.35 -2.10
CA ASN A 160 9.78 -14.22 -0.79
C ASN A 160 8.25 -14.35 -0.96
N PRO A 161 7.57 -15.37 -0.39
CA PRO A 161 6.15 -15.57 -0.56
C PRO A 161 5.30 -14.80 0.47
N LEU A 162 5.90 -14.09 1.43
CA LEU A 162 5.18 -13.48 2.55
C LEU A 162 4.17 -12.42 2.11
N ALA A 163 4.49 -11.68 1.04
CA ALA A 163 3.53 -10.72 0.47
C ALA A 163 2.29 -11.41 -0.11
N MET A 164 2.45 -12.57 -0.78
CA MET A 164 1.32 -13.36 -1.28
C MET A 164 0.48 -13.94 -0.14
N ILE A 165 1.12 -14.46 0.90
CA ILE A 165 0.44 -14.98 2.10
C ILE A 165 -0.32 -13.84 2.81
N GLY A 166 0.28 -12.64 2.90
CA GLY A 166 -0.39 -11.45 3.41
C GLY A 166 -1.55 -10.98 2.53
N SER A 167 -1.43 -11.12 1.21
CA SER A 167 -2.54 -10.83 0.28
C SER A 167 -3.73 -11.78 0.48
N LEU A 168 -3.47 -13.05 0.79
CA LEU A 168 -4.53 -13.99 1.20
C LEU A 168 -5.21 -13.53 2.50
N SER A 169 -4.45 -13.09 3.51
CA SER A 169 -5.01 -12.51 4.73
C SER A 169 -5.92 -11.32 4.44
N MET A 170 -5.52 -10.42 3.52
CA MET A 170 -6.36 -9.31 3.09
C MET A 170 -7.65 -9.78 2.40
N ALA A 171 -7.59 -10.79 1.52
CA ALA A 171 -8.77 -11.35 0.85
C ALA A 171 -9.78 -11.93 1.86
N LEU A 172 -9.29 -12.68 2.83
CA LEU A 172 -10.09 -13.23 3.93
C LEU A 172 -10.79 -12.13 4.74
N ARG A 173 -10.05 -11.07 5.08
CA ARG A 173 -10.57 -9.96 5.89
C ARG A 173 -11.56 -9.08 5.15
N TYR A 174 -11.26 -8.70 3.90
CA TYR A 174 -12.02 -7.65 3.21
C TYR A 174 -13.15 -8.20 2.32
N SER A 175 -12.94 -9.35 1.65
CA SER A 175 -13.93 -9.89 0.72
C SER A 175 -14.72 -11.07 1.29
N LEU A 176 -14.15 -11.82 2.23
CA LEU A 176 -14.74 -13.07 2.73
C LEU A 176 -15.25 -12.97 4.17
N ASP A 177 -15.04 -11.84 4.85
CA ASP A 177 -15.45 -11.58 6.25
C ASP A 177 -14.92 -12.62 7.26
N GLU A 178 -13.73 -13.17 6.97
CA GLU A 178 -13.06 -14.19 7.78
C GLU A 178 -11.91 -13.57 8.62
N GLU A 179 -12.25 -12.57 9.42
CA GLU A 179 -11.26 -11.81 10.20
C GLU A 179 -10.44 -12.66 11.15
N THR A 180 -11.06 -13.68 11.76
CA THR A 180 -10.36 -14.58 12.70
C THR A 180 -9.25 -15.35 11.99
N VAL A 181 -9.51 -15.86 10.79
CA VAL A 181 -8.52 -16.61 9.99
C VAL A 181 -7.43 -15.65 9.49
N ALA A 182 -7.82 -14.46 9.03
CA ALA A 182 -6.87 -13.43 8.61
C ALA A 182 -5.90 -13.06 9.73
N ASN A 183 -6.39 -12.86 10.95
CA ASN A 183 -5.55 -12.55 12.11
C ASN A 183 -4.56 -13.67 12.47
N LYS A 184 -4.95 -14.95 12.30
CA LYS A 184 -4.01 -16.08 12.48
C LYS A 184 -2.89 -16.04 11.46
N ILE A 185 -3.19 -15.77 10.19
CA ILE A 185 -2.17 -15.66 9.14
C ILE A 185 -1.22 -14.49 9.44
N ASP A 186 -1.73 -13.31 9.80
CA ASP A 186 -0.90 -12.16 10.14
C ASP A 186 0.01 -12.45 11.34
N THR A 187 -0.53 -13.16 12.35
CA THR A 187 0.23 -13.60 13.53
C THR A 187 1.31 -14.60 13.14
N ALA A 188 1.02 -15.55 12.25
CA ALA A 188 2.01 -16.52 11.78
C ALA A 188 3.15 -15.84 11.00
N ILE A 189 2.86 -14.88 10.13
CA ILE A 189 3.89 -14.08 9.44
C ILE A 189 4.76 -13.33 10.47
N LYS A 190 4.15 -12.72 11.47
CA LYS A 190 4.88 -12.01 12.53
C LYS A 190 5.78 -12.97 13.31
N LYS A 191 5.27 -14.11 13.76
CA LYS A 191 6.04 -15.13 14.48
C LYS A 191 7.19 -15.69 13.65
N PHE A 192 6.98 -15.91 12.34
CA PHE A 192 8.03 -16.33 11.41
C PHE A 192 9.23 -15.37 11.47
N ILE A 193 8.96 -14.06 11.40
CA ILE A 193 10.01 -13.03 11.48
C ILE A 193 10.63 -12.97 12.90
N GLU A 194 9.81 -13.02 13.96
CA GLU A 194 10.29 -12.95 15.36
C GLU A 194 11.17 -14.16 15.75
N GLN A 195 10.89 -15.33 15.18
CA GLN A 195 11.71 -16.54 15.37
C GLN A 195 13.02 -16.51 14.57
N GLY A 196 13.28 -15.44 13.81
CA GLY A 196 14.53 -15.27 13.07
C GLY A 196 14.55 -15.87 11.67
N PHE A 197 13.42 -16.45 11.20
CA PHE A 197 13.36 -16.97 9.83
C PHE A 197 13.38 -15.84 8.80
N ARG A 198 14.09 -16.02 7.71
CA ARG A 198 14.28 -15.03 6.66
C ARG A 198 14.30 -15.70 5.28
N THR A 199 13.84 -15.00 4.29
CA THR A 199 14.10 -15.28 2.87
C THR A 199 15.36 -14.55 2.42
N LYS A 200 15.90 -14.89 1.28
CA LYS A 200 17.18 -14.37 0.78
C LYS A 200 17.22 -12.82 0.71
N ASP A 201 16.11 -12.20 0.34
CA ASP A 201 15.95 -10.74 0.14
C ASP A 201 15.99 -9.94 1.45
N ILE A 202 15.66 -10.58 2.59
CA ILE A 202 15.66 -9.96 3.92
C ILE A 202 16.67 -10.61 4.90
N ALA A 203 17.46 -11.58 4.43
CA ALA A 203 18.51 -12.19 5.22
C ALA A 203 19.72 -11.26 5.34
N THR A 204 20.39 -11.30 6.48
CA THR A 204 21.63 -10.55 6.75
C THR A 204 22.88 -11.43 6.58
N ASP A 205 22.69 -12.73 6.38
CA ASP A 205 23.74 -13.74 6.20
C ASP A 205 23.32 -14.80 5.16
N GLU A 206 24.10 -15.85 5.02
CA GLU A 206 23.81 -16.96 4.10
C GLU A 206 22.74 -17.94 4.61
N ASN A 207 22.20 -17.73 5.80
CA ASN A 207 21.18 -18.59 6.38
C ASN A 207 19.78 -18.05 6.07
N TYR A 208 19.19 -18.51 4.97
CA TYR A 208 17.84 -18.14 4.54
C TYR A 208 17.03 -19.37 4.10
N LEU A 209 15.71 -19.23 4.16
CA LEU A 209 14.78 -20.24 3.68
C LEU A 209 14.42 -19.99 2.21
N LYS A 210 14.20 -21.08 1.48
CA LYS A 210 13.66 -21.06 0.13
C LYS A 210 12.14 -20.75 0.15
N THR A 211 11.59 -20.35 -0.98
CA THR A 211 10.15 -20.09 -1.13
C THR A 211 9.27 -21.22 -0.59
N SER A 212 9.59 -22.47 -0.97
CA SER A 212 8.85 -23.67 -0.54
C SER A 212 8.96 -23.91 0.97
N GLU A 213 10.16 -23.75 1.55
CA GLU A 213 10.41 -23.92 2.98
C GLU A 213 9.69 -22.88 3.85
N VAL A 214 9.52 -21.65 3.33
CA VAL A 214 8.72 -20.61 4.01
C VAL A 214 7.27 -21.03 4.15
N ALA A 215 6.67 -21.59 3.09
CA ALA A 215 5.28 -22.05 3.13
C ALA A 215 5.07 -23.15 4.18
N GLU A 216 5.98 -24.15 4.20
CA GLU A 216 5.96 -25.23 5.20
C GLU A 216 6.08 -24.67 6.62
N LYS A 217 6.97 -23.70 6.83
CA LYS A 217 7.18 -23.10 8.15
C LYS A 217 6.00 -22.27 8.63
N ILE A 218 5.34 -21.54 7.75
CA ILE A 218 4.10 -20.80 8.08
C ILE A 218 2.99 -21.78 8.47
N ILE A 219 2.85 -22.90 7.75
CA ILE A 219 1.86 -23.94 8.09
C ILE A 219 2.16 -24.54 9.48
N GLU A 220 3.41 -24.89 9.77
CA GLU A 220 3.82 -25.39 11.07
C GLU A 220 3.48 -24.41 12.21
N ILE A 221 3.69 -23.12 12.00
CA ILE A 221 3.36 -22.09 13.00
C ILE A 221 1.84 -22.01 13.20
N LEU A 222 1.04 -22.10 12.13
CA LEU A 222 -0.42 -22.07 12.20
C LEU A 222 -1.01 -23.29 12.93
N GLU A 223 -0.43 -24.48 12.73
CA GLU A 223 -0.88 -25.73 13.37
C GLU A 223 -0.59 -25.76 14.88
N ASN A 224 0.40 -24.99 15.33
CA ASN A 224 0.81 -24.90 16.74
C ASN A 224 0.11 -23.74 17.51
N GLU A 225 -0.85 -23.05 16.88
CA GLU A 225 -1.73 -22.03 17.50
C GLU A 225 -3.08 -22.59 17.91
#